data_8adb03afd601ccc6f9b87e3c1acc412f
#
_entry.id   8adb03afd601ccc6f9b87e3c1acc412f
#
_cell.length_a   1.000
_cell.length_b   1.000
_cell.length_c   1.000
_cell.angle_alpha   90.00
_cell.angle_beta   90.00
_cell.angle_gamma   90.00
#
_symmetry.space_group_name_H-M   'P 1'
#
loop_
_entity.id
_entity.type
_entity.pdbx_description
1 polymer ?
#
loop_
_entity_poly.entity_id
_entity_poly.type
_entity_poly.pdbx_seq_one_letter_code
_entity_poly.pdbx_strand_id
1 'polypeptide(L)'
;MSASGAAVVVDGLRVAFGARLVLEDVSFSLPSGTFVGILGPNGAGKTTLLRALLGDVAIEGRVDLERPIAYVPQLTEVQAAFPIDALGVVLMGCYPRLGWWRRPRRSERDHARALLERVGLADRARSPFDELS
;
A
#
# COMPACT_ATOMS: atom_id res chain seq x y z
N MET A 1 -10.90 23.63 6.10
CA MET A 1 -9.59 24.26 6.35
C MET A 1 -8.58 23.13 6.32
N SER A 2 -7.88 22.94 5.19
CA SER A 2 -6.80 21.95 5.09
C SER A 2 -5.69 22.37 6.05
N ALA A 3 -5.35 21.55 7.05
CA ALA A 3 -4.18 21.78 7.90
C ALA A 3 -2.94 21.70 6.99
N SER A 4 -2.38 22.86 6.68
CA SER A 4 -1.17 23.01 5.86
C SER A 4 -0.04 22.19 6.51
N GLY A 5 0.36 21.07 5.90
CA GLY A 5 1.52 20.27 6.30
C GLY A 5 1.24 18.88 6.91
N ALA A 6 0.00 18.44 7.06
CA ALA A 6 -0.30 17.09 7.52
C ALA A 6 -0.43 16.11 6.34
N ALA A 7 0.34 15.03 6.35
CA ALA A 7 0.24 13.95 5.36
C ALA A 7 -0.94 13.01 5.64
N VAL A 8 -1.32 12.88 6.91
CA VAL A 8 -2.43 12.05 7.38
C VAL A 8 -3.22 12.81 8.41
N VAL A 9 -4.55 12.86 8.27
CA VAL A 9 -5.48 13.36 9.29
C VAL A 9 -6.58 12.33 9.45
N VAL A 10 -6.79 11.88 10.67
CA VAL A 10 -7.85 10.95 11.07
C VAL A 10 -8.65 11.61 12.18
N ASP A 11 -9.97 11.63 12.03
CA ASP A 11 -10.88 12.28 12.98
C ASP A 11 -12.10 11.39 13.26
N GLY A 12 -12.27 10.99 14.53
CA GLY A 12 -13.35 10.15 15.00
C GLY A 12 -13.49 8.81 14.26
N LEU A 13 -12.36 8.20 13.81
CA LEU A 13 -12.40 6.98 13.03
C LEU A 13 -12.98 5.84 13.85
N ARG A 14 -14.03 5.21 13.29
CA ARG A 14 -14.67 4.02 13.82
C ARG A 14 -14.76 2.95 12.74
N VAL A 15 -14.44 1.70 13.09
CA VAL A 15 -14.55 0.55 12.20
C VAL A 15 -15.20 -0.60 12.92
N ALA A 16 -16.28 -1.13 12.34
CA ALA A 16 -16.98 -2.31 12.85
C ALA A 16 -17.17 -3.36 11.74
N PHE A 17 -17.10 -4.63 12.09
CA PHE A 17 -17.42 -5.77 11.24
C PHE A 17 -18.67 -6.45 11.80
N GLY A 18 -19.84 -6.16 11.21
CA GLY A 18 -21.11 -6.54 11.78
C GLY A 18 -21.31 -5.95 13.19
N ALA A 19 -21.56 -6.77 14.18
CA ALA A 19 -21.70 -6.33 15.58
C ALA A 19 -20.36 -6.13 16.31
N ARG A 20 -19.23 -6.48 15.69
CA ARG A 20 -17.92 -6.39 16.33
C ARG A 20 -17.26 -5.05 16.03
N LEU A 21 -17.18 -4.17 17.02
CA LEU A 21 -16.40 -2.94 16.98
C LEU A 21 -14.91 -3.27 17.12
N VAL A 22 -14.06 -2.74 16.23
CA VAL A 22 -12.62 -3.00 16.20
C VAL A 22 -11.82 -1.73 16.44
N LEU A 23 -12.25 -0.59 15.88
CA LEU A 23 -11.68 0.72 16.16
C LEU A 23 -12.80 1.64 16.63
N GLU A 24 -12.53 2.41 17.66
CA GLU A 24 -13.48 3.34 18.27
C GLU A 24 -12.80 4.67 18.55
N ASP A 25 -13.36 5.73 17.97
CA ASP A 25 -12.97 7.15 18.21
C ASP A 25 -11.44 7.41 18.07
N VAL A 26 -10.84 6.86 17.00
CA VAL A 26 -9.41 7.05 16.74
C VAL A 26 -9.21 8.37 16.01
N SER A 27 -8.44 9.28 16.64
CA SER A 27 -8.13 10.59 16.07
C SER A 27 -6.64 10.89 16.21
N PHE A 28 -5.99 11.29 15.10
CA PHE A 28 -4.59 11.72 15.08
C PHE A 28 -4.28 12.51 13.80
N SER A 29 -3.15 13.23 13.83
CA SER A 29 -2.61 13.92 12.66
C SER A 29 -1.11 13.69 12.58
N LEU A 30 -0.62 13.39 11.39
CA LEU A 30 0.80 13.11 11.12
C LEU A 30 1.32 14.08 10.06
N PRO A 31 2.37 14.85 10.34
CA PRO A 31 2.99 15.72 9.35
C PRO A 31 3.74 14.91 8.27
N SER A 32 3.90 15.54 7.09
CA SER A 32 4.73 14.97 6.01
C SER A 32 6.16 14.72 6.47
N GLY A 33 6.79 13.64 5.97
CA GLY A 33 8.17 13.27 6.31
C GLY A 33 8.34 12.60 7.67
N THR A 34 7.26 12.28 8.36
CA THR A 34 7.30 11.59 9.67
C THR A 34 7.34 10.07 9.48
N PHE A 35 8.21 9.39 10.24
CA PHE A 35 8.19 7.95 10.41
C PHE A 35 7.36 7.59 11.66
N VAL A 36 6.38 6.70 11.49
CA VAL A 36 5.45 6.32 12.57
C VAL A 36 5.40 4.81 12.73
N GLY A 37 5.54 4.34 13.97
CA GLY A 37 5.34 2.94 14.33
C GLY A 37 3.96 2.71 14.96
N ILE A 38 3.22 1.69 14.49
CA ILE A 38 1.97 1.24 15.12
C ILE A 38 2.28 -0.01 15.95
N LEU A 39 2.23 0.13 17.27
CA LEU A 39 2.54 -0.93 18.22
C LEU A 39 1.29 -1.40 18.95
N GLY A 40 1.29 -2.66 19.37
CA GLY A 40 0.18 -3.24 20.13
C GLY A 40 0.09 -4.77 19.97
N PRO A 41 -0.69 -5.45 20.82
CA PRO A 41 -0.86 -6.91 20.75
C PRO A 41 -1.56 -7.36 19.47
N ASN A 42 -1.53 -8.68 19.20
CA ASN A 42 -2.30 -9.26 18.10
C ASN A 42 -3.80 -9.05 18.37
N GLY A 43 -4.54 -8.66 17.32
CA GLY A 43 -5.96 -8.34 17.45
C GLY A 43 -6.29 -6.91 17.90
N ALA A 44 -5.31 -6.06 18.20
CA ALA A 44 -5.51 -4.65 18.61
C ALA A 44 -6.03 -3.72 17.49
N GLY A 45 -6.33 -4.24 16.28
CA GLY A 45 -6.85 -3.42 15.19
C GLY A 45 -5.81 -2.75 14.29
N LYS A 46 -4.49 -3.04 14.46
CA LYS A 46 -3.40 -2.42 13.66
C LYS A 46 -3.61 -2.57 12.15
N THR A 47 -3.88 -3.78 11.69
CA THR A 47 -4.17 -4.06 10.27
C THR A 47 -5.48 -3.41 9.83
N THR A 48 -6.49 -3.35 10.71
CA THR A 48 -7.76 -2.68 10.44
C THR A 48 -7.56 -1.17 10.26
N LEU A 49 -6.71 -0.55 11.07
CA LEU A 49 -6.35 0.86 10.91
C LEU A 49 -5.68 1.12 9.56
N LEU A 50 -4.70 0.31 9.17
CA LEU A 50 -4.06 0.43 7.86
C LEU A 50 -5.06 0.26 6.71
N ARG A 51 -5.95 -0.73 6.78
CA ARG A 51 -7.01 -0.94 5.77
C ARG A 51 -8.01 0.21 5.72
N ALA A 52 -8.35 0.80 6.86
CA ALA A 52 -9.19 1.99 6.93
C ALA A 52 -8.51 3.19 6.25
N LEU A 53 -7.21 3.42 6.48
CA LEU A 53 -6.43 4.45 5.81
C LEU A 53 -6.35 4.24 4.29
N LEU A 54 -6.29 2.99 3.82
CA LEU A 54 -6.28 2.64 2.40
C LEU A 54 -7.66 2.77 1.73
N GLY A 55 -8.74 2.82 2.51
CA GLY A 55 -10.11 2.82 2.02
C GLY A 55 -10.63 1.41 1.69
N ASP A 56 -9.98 0.36 2.22
CA ASP A 56 -10.32 -1.05 1.96
C ASP A 56 -11.45 -1.57 2.85
N VAL A 57 -11.89 -0.79 3.83
CA VAL A 57 -12.98 -1.12 4.77
C VAL A 57 -13.90 0.06 4.95
N ALA A 58 -15.17 -0.23 5.26
CA ALA A 58 -16.13 0.80 5.61
C ALA A 58 -15.77 1.46 6.94
N ILE A 59 -15.86 2.77 6.98
CA ILE A 59 -15.50 3.59 8.14
C ILE A 59 -16.64 4.55 8.51
N GLU A 60 -16.69 4.92 9.77
CA GLU A 60 -17.34 6.13 10.25
C GLU A 60 -16.24 7.13 10.66
N GLY A 61 -16.53 8.42 10.63
CA GLY A 61 -15.53 9.48 10.86
C GLY A 61 -14.86 9.93 9.56
N ARG A 62 -13.66 10.51 9.68
CA ARG A 62 -12.95 11.13 8.55
C ARG A 62 -11.51 10.68 8.46
N VAL A 63 -11.08 10.39 7.23
CA VAL A 63 -9.68 10.09 6.89
C VAL A 63 -9.28 10.92 5.69
N ASP A 64 -8.29 11.80 5.87
CA ASP A 64 -7.65 12.55 4.80
C ASP A 64 -6.19 12.12 4.67
N LEU A 65 -5.78 11.80 3.45
CA LEU A 65 -4.42 11.34 3.14
C LEU A 65 -3.84 12.12 1.97
N GLU A 66 -2.58 12.53 2.11
CA GLU A 66 -1.80 13.01 0.99
C GLU A 66 -1.54 11.85 -0.01
N ARG A 67 -1.83 12.07 -1.28
CA ARG A 67 -1.66 11.06 -2.33
C ARG A 67 -0.49 11.40 -3.25
N PRO A 68 0.21 10.40 -3.85
CA PRO A 68 -0.14 8.97 -3.89
C PRO A 68 0.27 8.19 -2.63
N ILE A 69 -0.43 7.08 -2.35
CA ILE A 69 -0.15 6.17 -1.25
C ILE A 69 0.43 4.88 -1.83
N ALA A 70 1.45 4.32 -1.17
CA ALA A 70 1.95 2.98 -1.43
C ALA A 70 1.73 2.10 -0.19
N TYR A 71 1.32 0.86 -0.41
CA TYR A 71 1.14 -0.15 0.63
C TYR A 71 1.98 -1.38 0.32
N VAL A 72 2.73 -1.83 1.31
CA VAL A 72 3.49 -3.09 1.24
C VAL A 72 2.86 -4.07 2.21
N PRO A 73 2.13 -5.09 1.71
CA PRO A 73 1.51 -6.09 2.55
C PRO A 73 2.54 -7.02 3.20
N GLN A 74 2.14 -7.70 4.27
CA GLN A 74 2.93 -8.76 4.87
C GLN A 74 2.97 -9.98 3.93
N LEU A 75 4.13 -10.59 3.75
CA LEU A 75 4.41 -11.66 2.77
C LEU A 75 3.45 -12.87 2.82
N THR A 76 2.77 -13.10 3.93
CA THR A 76 1.84 -14.23 4.13
C THR A 76 0.59 -14.18 3.23
N GLU A 77 0.29 -13.04 2.61
CA GLU A 77 -0.93 -12.86 1.80
C GLU A 77 -0.68 -12.95 0.29
N VAL A 78 0.57 -12.96 -0.15
CA VAL A 78 0.90 -13.14 -1.58
C VAL A 78 1.03 -14.62 -1.88
N GLN A 79 -0.09 -15.31 -2.06
CA GLN A 79 -0.10 -16.63 -2.69
C GLN A 79 0.25 -16.45 -4.17
N ALA A 80 1.53 -16.57 -4.46
CA ALA A 80 2.09 -16.45 -5.81
C ALA A 80 1.84 -17.71 -6.64
N ALA A 81 0.56 -18.02 -6.92
CA ALA A 81 0.21 -18.98 -7.95
C ALA A 81 0.13 -18.33 -9.34
N PHE A 82 0.65 -17.10 -9.49
CA PHE A 82 0.58 -16.37 -10.75
C PHE A 82 1.94 -16.44 -11.47
N PRO A 83 2.00 -16.98 -12.69
CA PRO A 83 3.26 -17.12 -13.44
C PRO A 83 3.71 -15.75 -13.98
N ILE A 84 4.16 -14.87 -13.08
CA ILE A 84 4.66 -13.53 -13.39
C ILE A 84 6.12 -13.42 -12.93
N ASP A 85 6.96 -12.80 -13.74
CA ASP A 85 8.33 -12.50 -13.37
C ASP A 85 8.46 -11.20 -12.57
N ALA A 86 9.60 -10.97 -11.95
CA ALA A 86 9.87 -9.77 -11.15
C ALA A 86 9.62 -8.48 -11.94
N LEU A 87 10.01 -8.43 -13.21
CA LEU A 87 9.80 -7.28 -14.07
C LEU A 87 8.31 -7.03 -14.31
N GLY A 88 7.55 -8.10 -14.53
CA GLY A 88 6.09 -8.04 -14.69
C GLY A 88 5.39 -7.45 -13.47
N VAL A 89 5.79 -7.88 -12.26
CA VAL A 89 5.25 -7.32 -11.00
C VAL A 89 5.51 -5.82 -10.91
N VAL A 90 6.73 -5.36 -11.18
CA VAL A 90 7.05 -3.92 -11.14
C VAL A 90 6.26 -3.15 -12.21
N LEU A 91 6.08 -3.72 -13.41
CA LEU A 91 5.31 -3.11 -14.49
C LEU A 91 3.81 -3.02 -14.17
N MET A 92 3.26 -3.86 -13.27
CA MET A 92 1.87 -3.73 -12.82
C MET A 92 1.60 -2.35 -12.21
N GLY A 93 2.58 -1.73 -11.55
CA GLY A 93 2.49 -0.37 -11.03
C GLY A 93 2.26 0.72 -12.09
N CYS A 94 2.47 0.42 -13.37
CA CYS A 94 2.21 1.36 -14.46
C CYS A 94 0.76 1.31 -14.98
N TYR A 95 0.04 0.21 -14.78
CA TYR A 95 -1.30 0.02 -15.35
C TYR A 95 -2.36 1.05 -14.92
N PRO A 96 -2.38 1.56 -13.68
CA PRO A 96 -3.33 2.62 -13.32
C PRO A 96 -3.23 3.87 -14.21
N ARG A 97 -2.03 4.14 -14.77
CA ARG A 97 -1.79 5.27 -15.69
C ARG A 97 -1.94 4.91 -17.16
N LEU A 98 -1.60 3.67 -17.53
CA LEU A 98 -1.61 3.22 -18.94
C LEU A 98 -3.00 2.73 -19.37
N GLY A 99 -3.81 2.24 -18.44
CA GLY A 99 -5.03 1.51 -18.72
C GLY A 99 -4.75 0.07 -19.21
N TRP A 100 -5.74 -0.81 -19.13
CA TRP A 100 -5.62 -2.27 -19.41
C TRP A 100 -5.26 -2.62 -20.87
N TRP A 101 -5.51 -1.71 -21.80
CA TRP A 101 -5.36 -1.97 -23.23
C TRP A 101 -4.01 -1.54 -23.81
N ARG A 102 -3.18 -0.81 -23.04
CA ARG A 102 -1.89 -0.33 -23.52
C ARG A 102 -0.75 -1.15 -22.95
N ARG A 103 0.12 -1.62 -23.85
CA ARG A 103 1.36 -2.28 -23.43
C ARG A 103 2.36 -1.25 -22.89
N PRO A 104 3.10 -1.59 -21.82
CA PRO A 104 4.18 -0.75 -21.32
C PRO A 104 5.19 -0.41 -22.43
N ARG A 105 5.50 0.86 -22.61
CA ARG A 105 6.47 1.35 -23.57
C ARG A 105 7.89 1.02 -23.08
N ARG A 106 8.89 1.31 -23.92
CA ARG A 106 10.29 1.10 -23.55
C ARG A 106 10.69 1.89 -22.29
N SER A 107 10.25 3.14 -22.19
CA SER A 107 10.51 3.99 -21.03
C SER A 107 10.00 3.41 -19.70
N GLU A 108 8.80 2.83 -19.69
CA GLU A 108 8.27 2.17 -18.48
C GLU A 108 9.07 0.92 -18.12
N ARG A 109 9.50 0.17 -19.13
CA ARG A 109 10.33 -1.03 -18.91
C ARG A 109 11.73 -0.67 -18.41
N ASP A 110 12.33 0.38 -18.93
CA ASP A 110 13.65 0.85 -18.49
C ASP A 110 13.55 1.41 -17.06
N HIS A 111 12.49 2.13 -16.74
CA HIS A 111 12.20 2.57 -15.37
C HIS A 111 11.99 1.39 -14.41
N ALA A 112 11.22 0.38 -14.80
CA ALA A 112 11.01 -0.81 -14.00
C ALA A 112 12.31 -1.58 -13.73
N ARG A 113 13.22 -1.67 -14.71
CA ARG A 113 14.55 -2.28 -14.51
C ARG A 113 15.40 -1.48 -13.53
N ALA A 114 15.41 -0.15 -13.65
CA ALA A 114 16.12 0.71 -12.71
C ALA A 114 15.60 0.56 -11.27
N LEU A 115 14.29 0.33 -11.09
CA LEU A 115 13.72 0.02 -9.77
C LEU A 115 14.20 -1.32 -9.23
N LEU A 116 14.25 -2.37 -10.08
CA LEU A 116 14.80 -3.68 -9.71
C LEU A 116 16.28 -3.59 -9.33
N GLU A 117 17.06 -2.80 -10.06
CA GLU A 117 18.47 -2.55 -9.74
C GLU A 117 18.63 -1.92 -8.35
N ARG A 118 17.79 -0.94 -8.01
CA ARG A 118 17.80 -0.29 -6.67
C ARG A 118 17.54 -1.24 -5.52
N VAL A 119 16.83 -2.33 -5.75
CA VAL A 119 16.56 -3.36 -4.72
C VAL A 119 17.45 -4.60 -4.89
N GLY A 120 18.48 -4.54 -5.76
CA GLY A 120 19.45 -5.63 -5.95
C GLY A 120 18.90 -6.83 -6.74
N LEU A 121 17.84 -6.65 -7.53
CA LEU A 121 17.18 -7.71 -8.30
C LEU A 121 17.37 -7.58 -9.81
N ALA A 122 18.36 -6.81 -10.28
CA ALA A 122 18.62 -6.57 -11.70
C ALA A 122 18.80 -7.88 -12.48
N ASP A 123 19.64 -8.79 -11.96
CA ASP A 123 19.96 -10.08 -12.60
C ASP A 123 18.81 -11.09 -12.52
N ARG A 124 17.85 -10.83 -11.64
CA ARG A 124 16.68 -11.68 -11.40
C ARG A 124 15.38 -11.11 -11.98
N ALA A 125 15.46 -10.12 -12.86
CA ALA A 125 14.31 -9.45 -13.45
C ALA A 125 13.34 -10.41 -14.18
N ARG A 126 13.83 -11.54 -14.68
CA ARG A 126 13.03 -12.58 -15.36
C ARG A 126 12.79 -13.82 -14.50
N SER A 127 13.27 -13.84 -13.26
CA SER A 127 12.95 -14.95 -12.35
C SER A 127 11.46 -14.90 -11.96
N PRO A 128 10.81 -16.07 -11.81
CA PRO A 128 9.48 -16.15 -11.24
C PRO A 128 9.41 -15.41 -9.89
N PHE A 129 8.31 -14.71 -9.64
CA PHE A 129 8.19 -13.88 -8.44
C PHE A 129 8.21 -14.71 -7.15
N ASP A 130 7.66 -15.91 -7.18
CA ASP A 130 7.65 -16.87 -6.08
C ASP A 130 9.04 -17.41 -5.70
N GLU A 131 10.01 -17.36 -6.61
CA GLU A 131 11.40 -17.76 -6.37
C GLU A 131 12.28 -16.63 -5.79
N LEU A 132 11.73 -15.43 -5.59
CA LEU A 132 12.49 -14.26 -5.11
C LEU A 132 12.56 -14.12 -3.58
N SER A 133 11.83 -14.93 -2.86
CA SER A 133 11.82 -14.95 -1.38
C SER A 133 12.93 -15.80 -0.77
#